data_41f67409447bfd0e37bed7ebc4c3c498
#
_entry.id   41f67409447bfd0e37bed7ebc4c3c498
#
_cell.length_a   1.000
_cell.length_b   1.000
_cell.length_c   1.000
_cell.angle_alpha   90.00
_cell.angle_beta   90.00
_cell.angle_gamma   90.00
#
_symmetry.space_group_name_H-M   'P 1'
#
loop_
_entity.id
_entity.type
_entity.pdbx_description
1 polymer ?
#
loop_
_entity_poly.entity_id
_entity_poly.type
_entity_poly.pdbx_seq_one_letter_code
_entity_poly.pdbx_strand_id
1 'polypeptide(L)'
;INLAVSDKKGVLKLYFRKQINMLNTTNKDIAKKHFKNGFKVKKIKSDTLNSILDKSNYKNRKIDFLNLDVEGNELNVLKSLNFKKYVPTLICVEIHNQEEMYNRNKQYLKKNKVYKFLTKKNYKIIWNKDFSFILKKK
;
A
#
# COMPACT_ATOMS: atom_id res chain seq x y z
N ILE A 1 10.92 -7.33 11.02
CA ILE A 1 11.58 -6.02 10.76
C ILE A 1 10.66 -4.93 11.33
N ASN A 2 11.15 -4.12 12.24
CA ASN A 2 10.38 -3.04 12.84
C ASN A 2 10.61 -1.71 12.07
N LEU A 3 10.00 -1.62 10.88
CA LEU A 3 10.12 -0.49 9.95
C LEU A 3 8.78 -0.23 9.27
N ALA A 4 8.48 1.04 8.99
CA ALA A 4 7.43 1.37 8.03
C ALA A 4 7.97 1.25 6.60
N VAL A 5 7.17 0.72 5.69
CA VAL A 5 7.53 0.69 4.26
C VAL A 5 6.99 1.94 3.59
N SER A 6 7.86 2.64 2.82
CA SER A 6 7.48 3.87 2.13
C SER A 6 8.31 4.06 0.86
N ASP A 7 8.13 5.20 0.19
CA ASP A 7 8.88 5.56 -1.03
C ASP A 7 10.34 5.93 -0.79
N LYS A 8 10.72 6.19 0.48
CA LYS A 8 12.09 6.58 0.85
C LYS A 8 12.50 6.10 2.23
N LYS A 9 13.81 5.92 2.41
CA LYS A 9 14.42 5.71 3.72
C LYS A 9 14.37 6.99 4.54
N GLY A 10 14.07 6.86 5.83
CA GLY A 10 14.01 8.02 6.71
C GLY A 10 13.19 7.78 7.97
N VAL A 11 12.45 8.82 8.37
CA VAL A 11 11.56 8.81 9.52
C VAL A 11 10.19 9.33 9.09
N LEU A 12 9.15 8.57 9.41
CA LEU A 12 7.76 8.93 9.19
C LEU A 12 7.05 9.22 10.52
N LYS A 13 5.93 9.94 10.43
CA LYS A 13 4.99 10.11 11.53
C LYS A 13 3.91 9.01 11.42
N LEU A 14 3.79 8.16 12.44
CA LEU A 14 2.68 7.25 12.60
C LEU A 14 1.61 7.94 13.44
N TYR A 15 0.41 7.99 12.93
CA TYR A 15 -0.79 8.50 13.60
C TYR A 15 -1.58 7.33 14.14
N PHE A 16 -1.87 7.31 15.44
CA PHE A 16 -2.52 6.18 16.09
C PHE A 16 -3.34 6.61 17.29
N ARG A 17 -4.34 5.82 17.66
CA ARG A 17 -5.15 6.02 18.86
C ARG A 17 -4.80 4.99 19.94
N LYS A 18 -4.70 3.73 19.57
CA LYS A 18 -4.25 2.61 20.42
C LYS A 18 -3.01 1.98 19.80
N GLN A 19 -2.19 1.32 20.61
CA GLN A 19 -0.94 0.69 20.13
C GLN A 19 -1.20 -0.36 19.04
N ILE A 20 -2.24 -1.16 19.20
CA ILE A 20 -2.73 -2.10 18.19
C ILE A 20 -4.09 -1.60 17.72
N ASN A 21 -4.14 -1.11 16.48
CA ASN A 21 -5.36 -0.66 15.83
C ASN A 21 -5.17 -0.78 14.31
N MET A 22 -6.12 -1.40 13.64
CA MET A 22 -6.10 -1.58 12.18
C MET A 22 -6.08 -0.26 11.41
N LEU A 23 -6.60 0.83 12.01
CA LEU A 23 -6.67 2.15 11.39
C LEU A 23 -5.43 3.02 11.64
N ASN A 24 -4.35 2.48 12.21
CA ASN A 24 -3.10 3.23 12.39
C ASN A 24 -2.46 3.50 11.03
N THR A 25 -2.16 4.77 10.74
CA THR A 25 -1.72 5.19 9.41
C THR A 25 -0.56 6.19 9.47
N THR A 26 0.20 6.27 8.40
CA THR A 26 1.22 7.33 8.20
C THR A 26 0.64 8.54 7.46
N ASN A 27 -0.61 8.49 7.03
CA ASN A 27 -1.31 9.57 6.34
C ASN A 27 -2.12 10.41 7.34
N LYS A 28 -1.75 11.69 7.50
CA LYS A 28 -2.40 12.61 8.45
C LYS A 28 -3.88 12.85 8.13
N ASP A 29 -4.23 12.91 6.84
CA ASP A 29 -5.62 13.23 6.44
C ASP A 29 -6.53 12.02 6.65
N ILE A 30 -6.03 10.81 6.43
CA ILE A 30 -6.71 9.56 6.78
C ILE A 30 -6.87 9.49 8.31
N ALA A 31 -5.81 9.79 9.09
CA ALA A 31 -5.89 9.79 10.55
C ALA A 31 -6.94 10.74 11.09
N LYS A 32 -7.06 11.96 10.52
CA LYS A 32 -8.10 12.93 10.90
C LYS A 32 -9.51 12.39 10.65
N LYS A 33 -9.72 11.63 9.57
CA LYS A 33 -11.03 11.04 9.24
C LYS A 33 -11.38 9.88 10.18
N HIS A 34 -10.41 9.00 10.45
CA HIS A 34 -10.63 7.81 11.27
C HIS A 34 -10.69 8.13 12.76
N PHE A 35 -9.92 9.10 13.23
CA PHE A 35 -9.78 9.41 14.65
C PHE A 35 -10.40 10.78 15.00
N LYS A 36 -11.72 10.90 14.84
CA LYS A 36 -12.49 12.14 15.11
C LYS A 36 -12.20 12.71 16.51
N ASN A 37 -11.94 11.85 17.52
CA ASN A 37 -11.68 12.24 18.90
C ASN A 37 -10.16 12.40 19.19
N GLY A 38 -9.34 12.66 18.17
CA GLY A 38 -7.90 12.86 18.30
C GLY A 38 -7.07 11.60 18.14
N PHE A 39 -5.77 11.79 17.95
CA PHE A 39 -4.78 10.74 17.77
C PHE A 39 -3.44 11.14 18.38
N LYS A 40 -2.63 10.15 18.71
CA LYS A 40 -1.24 10.30 19.12
C LYS A 40 -0.33 10.21 17.88
N VAL A 41 0.88 10.76 18.01
CA VAL A 41 1.88 10.75 16.92
C VAL A 41 3.18 10.16 17.45
N LYS A 42 3.75 9.20 16.70
CA LYS A 42 5.05 8.61 16.98
C LYS A 42 5.94 8.70 15.74
N LYS A 43 7.21 9.04 15.92
CA LYS A 43 8.21 8.91 14.85
C LYS A 43 8.63 7.46 14.71
N ILE A 44 8.61 6.92 13.49
CA ILE A 44 9.03 5.55 13.17
C ILE A 44 10.02 5.56 12.02
N LYS A 45 10.99 4.65 12.06
CA LYS A 45 11.94 4.47 10.95
C LYS A 45 11.20 3.94 9.72
N SER A 46 11.62 4.36 8.54
CA SER A 46 11.08 3.89 7.26
C SER A 46 12.20 3.48 6.31
N ASP A 47 11.90 2.55 5.41
CA ASP A 47 12.76 2.18 4.29
C ASP A 47 11.90 1.81 3.08
N THR A 48 12.51 1.72 1.91
CA THR A 48 11.84 1.28 0.68
C THR A 48 11.66 -0.23 0.67
N LEU A 49 10.59 -0.71 0.04
CA LEU A 49 10.37 -2.15 -0.13
C LEU A 49 11.57 -2.80 -0.84
N ASN A 50 12.12 -2.13 -1.85
CA ASN A 50 13.31 -2.61 -2.56
C ASN A 50 14.51 -2.78 -1.62
N SER A 51 14.82 -1.78 -0.80
CA SER A 51 15.94 -1.84 0.15
C SER A 51 15.76 -2.95 1.20
N ILE A 52 14.52 -3.15 1.67
CA ILE A 52 14.19 -4.20 2.62
C ILE A 52 14.42 -5.58 2.00
N LEU A 53 13.93 -5.80 0.77
CA LEU A 53 14.14 -7.07 0.05
C LEU A 53 15.62 -7.31 -0.23
N ASP A 54 16.37 -6.28 -0.64
CA ASP A 54 17.80 -6.39 -0.95
C ASP A 54 18.66 -6.76 0.27
N LYS A 55 18.21 -6.44 1.48
CA LYS A 55 18.86 -6.74 2.75
C LYS A 55 18.36 -8.02 3.42
N SER A 56 17.35 -8.66 2.85
CA SER A 56 16.73 -9.86 3.41
C SER A 56 17.23 -11.13 2.73
N ASN A 57 16.89 -12.29 3.31
CA ASN A 57 17.11 -13.61 2.71
C ASN A 57 16.28 -13.82 1.42
N TYR A 58 15.41 -12.86 1.06
CA TYR A 58 14.60 -12.85 -0.17
C TYR A 58 15.25 -12.05 -1.31
N LYS A 59 16.48 -11.58 -1.13
CA LYS A 59 17.22 -10.88 -2.18
C LYS A 59 17.26 -11.71 -3.46
N ASN A 60 16.84 -11.10 -4.57
CA ASN A 60 16.79 -11.70 -5.91
C ASN A 60 15.86 -12.93 -6.03
N ARG A 61 15.02 -13.21 -5.05
CA ARG A 61 14.01 -14.27 -5.15
C ARG A 61 12.77 -13.80 -5.87
N LYS A 62 12.09 -14.73 -6.54
CA LYS A 62 10.78 -14.52 -7.12
C LYS A 62 9.77 -14.21 -6.02
N ILE A 63 8.87 -13.27 -6.29
CA ILE A 63 7.74 -12.96 -5.42
C ILE A 63 6.48 -13.53 -6.08
N ASP A 64 5.88 -14.55 -5.50
CA ASP A 64 4.65 -15.13 -6.04
C ASP A 64 3.44 -14.28 -5.66
N PHE A 65 3.42 -13.75 -4.44
CA PHE A 65 2.30 -12.95 -3.94
C PHE A 65 2.81 -11.79 -3.06
N LEU A 66 2.39 -10.57 -3.40
CA LEU A 66 2.61 -9.36 -2.61
C LEU A 66 1.27 -8.87 -2.08
N ASN A 67 1.08 -8.90 -0.77
CA ASN A 67 -0.09 -8.31 -0.12
C ASN A 67 0.26 -6.94 0.46
N LEU A 68 -0.52 -5.92 0.11
CA LEU A 68 -0.37 -4.54 0.56
C LEU A 68 -1.65 -4.05 1.21
N ASP A 69 -1.56 -3.81 2.50
CA ASP A 69 -2.56 -3.17 3.33
C ASP A 69 -1.80 -2.22 4.28
N VAL A 70 -1.68 -0.96 3.87
CA VAL A 70 -0.83 0.04 4.54
C VAL A 70 -1.57 1.36 4.78
N GLU A 71 -2.89 1.29 4.81
CA GLU A 71 -3.78 2.37 5.22
C GLU A 71 -3.47 3.71 4.52
N GLY A 72 -3.49 3.68 3.18
CA GLY A 72 -3.35 4.85 2.32
C GLY A 72 -1.93 5.19 1.87
N ASN A 73 -0.96 4.29 2.08
CA ASN A 73 0.41 4.45 1.60
C ASN A 73 0.79 3.48 0.46
N GLU A 74 -0.19 2.77 -0.11
CA GLU A 74 -0.02 1.69 -1.10
C GLU A 74 0.78 2.16 -2.31
N LEU A 75 0.45 3.33 -2.84
CA LEU A 75 1.15 3.89 -4.01
C LEU A 75 2.63 4.14 -3.73
N ASN A 76 2.97 4.66 -2.56
CA ASN A 76 4.36 4.94 -2.19
C ASN A 76 5.15 3.64 -2.01
N VAL A 77 4.54 2.64 -1.36
CA VAL A 77 5.13 1.30 -1.23
C VAL A 77 5.39 0.69 -2.61
N LEU A 78 4.41 0.71 -3.51
CA LEU A 78 4.55 0.19 -4.88
C LEU A 78 5.62 0.93 -5.67
N LYS A 79 5.69 2.26 -5.56
CA LYS A 79 6.74 3.05 -6.23
C LYS A 79 8.14 2.75 -5.70
N SER A 80 8.25 2.29 -4.46
CA SER A 80 9.51 1.95 -3.82
C SER A 80 10.08 0.60 -4.26
N LEU A 81 9.31 -0.20 -5.00
CA LEU A 81 9.74 -1.49 -5.54
C LEU A 81 10.32 -1.35 -6.94
N ASN A 82 11.49 -1.92 -7.17
CA ASN A 82 12.05 -2.05 -8.51
C ASN A 82 11.38 -3.20 -9.27
N PHE A 83 10.37 -2.89 -10.08
CA PHE A 83 9.63 -3.86 -10.89
C PHE A 83 10.45 -4.51 -12.03
N LYS A 84 11.68 -4.08 -12.28
CA LYS A 84 12.61 -4.81 -13.18
C LYS A 84 13.32 -5.94 -12.43
N LYS A 85 13.54 -5.77 -11.12
CA LYS A 85 14.24 -6.73 -10.27
C LYS A 85 13.27 -7.66 -9.55
N TYR A 86 12.22 -7.10 -8.99
CA TYR A 86 11.21 -7.82 -8.23
C TYR A 86 9.85 -7.68 -8.92
N VAL A 87 9.39 -8.75 -9.55
CA VAL A 87 8.14 -8.77 -10.32
C VAL A 87 7.17 -9.73 -9.62
N PRO A 88 6.31 -9.23 -8.71
CA PRO A 88 5.30 -10.08 -8.10
C PRO A 88 4.39 -10.71 -9.16
N THR A 89 4.13 -12.02 -9.05
CA THR A 89 3.17 -12.70 -9.93
C THR A 89 1.75 -12.20 -9.68
N LEU A 90 1.41 -12.05 -8.40
CA LEU A 90 0.14 -11.53 -7.93
C LEU A 90 0.38 -10.38 -6.94
N ILE A 91 -0.46 -9.37 -7.00
CA ILE A 91 -0.51 -8.27 -6.03
C ILE A 91 -1.93 -8.17 -5.50
N CYS A 92 -2.09 -8.30 -4.19
CA CYS A 92 -3.30 -7.91 -3.48
C CYS A 92 -3.09 -6.51 -2.90
N VAL A 93 -4.02 -5.59 -3.17
CA VAL A 93 -3.92 -4.21 -2.71
C VAL A 93 -5.29 -3.63 -2.44
N GLU A 94 -5.39 -2.82 -1.39
CA GLU A 94 -6.59 -2.05 -1.14
C GLU A 94 -6.64 -0.80 -2.01
N ILE A 95 -7.81 -0.59 -2.64
CA ILE A 95 -8.07 0.57 -3.49
C ILE A 95 -9.33 1.25 -2.95
N HIS A 96 -9.13 2.21 -2.05
CA HIS A 96 -10.23 2.98 -1.50
C HIS A 96 -10.69 4.06 -2.48
N ASN A 97 -12.01 4.17 -2.62
CA ASN A 97 -12.66 5.36 -3.14
C ASN A 97 -13.61 5.91 -2.09
N GLN A 98 -13.27 7.06 -1.55
CA GLN A 98 -14.03 7.66 -0.46
C GLN A 98 -15.41 8.20 -0.88
N GLU A 99 -15.60 8.46 -2.18
CA GLU A 99 -16.84 9.07 -2.71
C GLU A 99 -17.86 8.05 -3.23
N GLU A 100 -17.43 6.81 -3.50
CA GLU A 100 -18.26 5.80 -4.17
C GLU A 100 -18.31 4.45 -3.45
N MET A 101 -18.30 4.45 -2.12
CA MET A 101 -18.34 3.23 -1.31
C MET A 101 -19.52 2.29 -1.63
N TYR A 102 -20.57 2.82 -2.24
CA TYR A 102 -21.80 2.11 -2.61
C TYR A 102 -22.04 2.00 -4.12
N ASN A 103 -21.19 2.61 -4.95
CA ASN A 103 -21.40 2.60 -6.40
C ASN A 103 -20.66 1.41 -7.02
N ARG A 104 -21.41 0.41 -7.52
CA ARG A 104 -20.90 -0.76 -8.23
C ARG A 104 -20.17 -0.43 -9.54
N ASN A 105 -20.22 0.84 -9.96
CA ASN A 105 -19.58 1.30 -11.18
C ASN A 105 -18.07 1.48 -10.98
N LYS A 106 -17.27 0.60 -11.57
CA LYS A 106 -15.80 0.61 -11.50
C LYS A 106 -15.13 1.78 -12.24
N GLN A 107 -15.85 2.82 -12.65
CA GLN A 107 -15.26 3.98 -13.34
C GLN A 107 -14.24 4.71 -12.46
N TYR A 108 -14.40 4.71 -11.14
CA TYR A 108 -13.44 5.28 -10.22
C TYR A 108 -12.04 4.66 -10.34
N LEU A 109 -11.94 3.37 -10.68
CA LEU A 109 -10.65 2.70 -10.86
C LEU A 109 -9.82 3.42 -11.93
N LYS A 110 -10.44 3.89 -13.01
CA LYS A 110 -9.73 4.63 -14.06
C LYS A 110 -9.10 5.92 -13.57
N LYS A 111 -9.60 6.51 -12.49
CA LYS A 111 -9.04 7.72 -11.85
C LYS A 111 -8.07 7.37 -10.72
N ASN A 112 -8.14 6.17 -10.13
CA ASN A 112 -7.34 5.78 -9.00
C ASN A 112 -5.84 5.67 -9.35
N LYS A 113 -4.98 6.27 -8.53
CA LYS A 113 -3.54 6.34 -8.77
C LYS A 113 -2.83 4.98 -8.63
N VAL A 114 -3.27 4.13 -7.70
CA VAL A 114 -2.71 2.77 -7.49
C VAL A 114 -3.04 1.90 -8.71
N TYR A 115 -4.31 1.89 -9.13
CA TYR A 115 -4.74 1.14 -10.29
C TYR A 115 -4.00 1.57 -11.57
N LYS A 116 -3.90 2.89 -11.84
CA LYS A 116 -3.14 3.43 -12.97
C LYS A 116 -1.67 3.00 -12.94
N PHE A 117 -1.06 3.02 -11.76
CA PHE A 117 0.33 2.60 -11.60
C PHE A 117 0.52 1.12 -11.94
N LEU A 118 -0.31 0.25 -11.40
CA LEU A 118 -0.23 -1.19 -11.65
C LEU A 118 -0.57 -1.56 -13.10
N THR A 119 -1.55 -0.89 -13.70
CA THR A 119 -1.88 -1.09 -15.13
C THR A 119 -0.70 -0.72 -16.04
N LYS A 120 -0.01 0.40 -15.76
CA LYS A 120 1.22 0.79 -16.48
C LYS A 120 2.36 -0.22 -16.30
N LYS A 121 2.33 -1.04 -15.24
CA LYS A 121 3.27 -2.13 -15.00
C LYS A 121 2.79 -3.47 -15.55
N ASN A 122 1.76 -3.47 -16.44
CA ASN A 122 1.17 -4.65 -17.06
C ASN A 122 0.54 -5.64 -16.06
N TYR A 123 -0.15 -5.12 -15.03
CA TYR A 123 -1.02 -5.92 -14.19
C TYR A 123 -2.48 -5.75 -14.59
N LYS A 124 -3.26 -6.84 -14.51
CA LYS A 124 -4.71 -6.84 -14.72
C LYS A 124 -5.43 -7.37 -13.48
N ILE A 125 -6.59 -6.81 -13.16
CA ILE A 125 -7.47 -7.34 -12.11
C ILE A 125 -7.96 -8.72 -12.53
N ILE A 126 -7.84 -9.69 -11.62
CA ILE A 126 -8.38 -11.04 -11.78
C ILE A 126 -9.47 -11.33 -10.75
N TRP A 127 -9.48 -10.60 -9.64
CA TRP A 127 -10.48 -10.74 -8.58
C TRP A 127 -10.61 -9.44 -7.80
N ASN A 128 -11.81 -9.16 -7.26
CA ASN A 128 -12.02 -8.11 -6.27
C ASN A 128 -13.22 -8.43 -5.37
N LYS A 129 -13.11 -8.00 -4.12
CA LYS A 129 -14.21 -7.93 -3.16
C LYS A 129 -14.01 -6.67 -2.32
N ASP A 130 -15.08 -5.91 -2.14
CA ASP A 130 -15.06 -4.64 -1.42
C ASP A 130 -13.94 -3.71 -1.94
N PHE A 131 -12.99 -3.36 -1.10
CA PHE A 131 -11.82 -2.53 -1.45
C PHE A 131 -10.59 -3.34 -1.84
N SER A 132 -10.60 -4.66 -1.66
CA SER A 132 -9.47 -5.54 -1.95
C SER A 132 -9.49 -5.98 -3.41
N PHE A 133 -8.37 -5.83 -4.09
CA PHE A 133 -8.17 -6.19 -5.49
C PHE A 133 -6.96 -7.10 -5.63
N ILE A 134 -7.14 -8.23 -6.33
CA ILE A 134 -6.02 -9.07 -6.75
C ILE A 134 -5.74 -8.80 -8.23
N LEU A 135 -4.50 -8.39 -8.49
CA LEU A 135 -4.01 -8.16 -9.84
C LEU A 135 -2.90 -9.16 -10.17
N LYS A 136 -2.95 -9.69 -11.39
CA LYS A 136 -1.97 -10.63 -11.94
C LYS A 136 -1.12 -9.95 -13.00
N LYS A 137 0.19 -10.22 -12.99
CA LYS A 137 1.11 -9.83 -14.06
C LYS A 137 0.68 -10.49 -15.37
N LYS A 138 0.60 -9.72 -16.46
CA LYS A 138 0.39 -10.23 -17.80
C LYS A 138 1.66 -10.89 -18.34
#